data_fc3e889d5ed6dcac9de545a62d4d6dbf
#
_entry.id   fc3e889d5ed6dcac9de545a62d4d6dbf
#
_cell.length_a   1.000
_cell.length_b   1.000
_cell.length_c   1.000
_cell.angle_alpha   90.00
_cell.angle_beta   90.00
_cell.angle_gamma   90.00
#
_symmetry.space_group_name_H-M   'P 1'
#
loop_
_entity.id
_entity.type
_entity.pdbx_description
1 polymer ?
#
loop_
_entity_poly.entity_id
_entity_poly.type
_entity_poly.pdbx_seq_one_letter_code
_entity_poly.pdbx_strand_id
1 'polypeptide(L)'
;MRVLIALLLLTACGRSITSSERLLMGEVMGASFNANEVRMLEAGFIGMRTRTYPVRPQVTCREKIAPPPSGPTFRTRTAGVVAWQHVLTNPDWTLTNYAAGYPDRINLVAAMYFAHEMTHVWQWQNRAATGYSPFRGLAEHKPGVDPYLFDPNEEINFLEMGASLVEEYICCRTLAPEAARTQRLYDTLAAVMPVQHPTQTPRPVEVLGVHEDADLLGICD
;
A
#
# COMPACT_ATOMS: atom_id res chain seq x y z
N MET A 1 -21.88 13.89 23.51
CA MET A 1 -21.09 15.13 23.35
C MET A 1 -19.58 14.94 23.59
N ARG A 2 -19.13 14.24 24.63
CA ARG A 2 -17.68 14.05 24.91
C ARG A 2 -16.94 13.21 23.85
N VAL A 3 -17.57 12.22 23.22
CA VAL A 3 -16.99 11.39 22.15
C VAL A 3 -16.79 12.17 20.84
N LEU A 4 -17.71 13.10 20.51
CA LEU A 4 -17.58 13.96 19.32
C LEU A 4 -16.39 14.94 19.44
N ILE A 5 -16.12 15.45 20.64
CA ILE A 5 -15.00 16.37 20.90
C ILE A 5 -13.65 15.62 20.75
N ALA A 6 -13.56 14.36 21.19
CA ALA A 6 -12.36 13.56 21.03
C ALA A 6 -12.07 13.23 19.54
N LEU A 7 -13.10 12.99 18.72
CA LEU A 7 -12.92 12.80 17.28
C LEU A 7 -12.46 14.09 16.57
N LEU A 8 -12.95 15.24 16.98
CA LEU A 8 -12.55 16.54 16.41
C LEU A 8 -11.10 16.93 16.75
N LEU A 9 -10.58 16.49 17.89
CA LEU A 9 -9.19 16.72 18.28
C LEU A 9 -8.20 15.83 17.50
N LEU A 10 -8.62 14.65 17.05
CA LEU A 10 -7.78 13.77 16.21
C LEU A 10 -7.56 14.37 14.80
N THR A 11 -8.49 15.18 14.30
CA THR A 11 -8.36 15.79 12.96
C THR A 11 -7.29 16.89 12.89
N ALA A 12 -6.87 17.45 14.02
CA ALA A 12 -5.91 18.56 14.09
C ALA A 12 -4.45 18.13 14.22
N CYS A 13 -4.15 16.86 14.55
CA CYS A 13 -2.81 16.44 14.99
C CYS A 13 -2.02 15.61 13.97
N GLY A 14 -2.60 15.20 12.83
CA GLY A 14 -1.89 14.41 11.82
C GLY A 14 -1.06 15.27 10.86
N ARG A 15 0.08 14.73 10.39
CA ARG A 15 0.84 15.37 9.32
C ARG A 15 0.09 15.25 7.98
N SER A 16 0.21 16.26 7.16
CA SER A 16 -0.16 16.16 5.74
C SER A 16 0.86 15.31 4.99
N ILE A 17 0.48 14.77 3.84
CA ILE A 17 1.42 14.10 2.96
C ILE A 17 2.36 15.12 2.29
N THR A 18 3.61 14.70 2.08
CA THR A 18 4.70 15.52 1.53
C THR A 18 4.55 15.73 0.01
N SER A 19 5.38 16.60 -0.58
CA SER A 19 5.37 16.84 -2.04
C SER A 19 5.74 15.59 -2.83
N SER A 20 6.75 14.82 -2.37
CA SER A 20 7.17 13.58 -3.03
C SER A 20 6.13 12.47 -2.88
N GLU A 21 5.45 12.38 -1.72
CA GLU A 21 4.32 11.48 -1.53
C GLU A 21 3.13 11.85 -2.45
N ARG A 22 2.86 13.15 -2.63
CA ARG A 22 1.83 13.63 -3.59
C ARG A 22 2.19 13.31 -5.03
N LEU A 23 3.45 13.46 -5.39
CA LEU A 23 3.94 13.13 -6.74
C LEU A 23 3.72 11.64 -7.02
N LEU A 24 4.17 10.76 -6.14
CA LEU A 24 4.00 9.32 -6.27
C LEU A 24 2.51 8.91 -6.40
N MET A 25 1.63 9.46 -5.55
CA MET A 25 0.20 9.15 -5.61
C MET A 25 -0.50 9.81 -6.82
N GLY A 26 -0.01 10.93 -7.28
CA GLY A 26 -0.50 11.57 -8.51
C GLY A 26 -0.35 10.68 -9.75
N GLU A 27 0.69 9.87 -9.80
CA GLU A 27 0.91 8.90 -10.88
C GLU A 27 -0.01 7.67 -10.80
N VAL A 28 -0.48 7.33 -9.60
CA VAL A 28 -1.33 6.15 -9.37
C VAL A 28 -2.81 6.51 -9.38
N MET A 29 -3.18 7.62 -8.76
CA MET A 29 -4.58 7.97 -8.48
C MET A 29 -5.04 9.25 -9.18
N GLY A 30 -4.10 9.98 -9.78
CA GLY A 30 -4.39 11.20 -10.55
C GLY A 30 -5.25 12.22 -9.82
N ALA A 31 -6.09 12.92 -10.59
CA ALA A 31 -6.99 13.94 -10.05
C ALA A 31 -8.15 13.40 -9.21
N SER A 32 -8.37 12.08 -9.20
CA SER A 32 -9.42 11.45 -8.38
C SER A 32 -9.02 11.30 -6.90
N PHE A 33 -7.78 11.68 -6.53
CA PHE A 33 -7.25 11.62 -5.18
C PHE A 33 -7.08 13.02 -4.57
N ASN A 34 -7.83 13.31 -3.51
CA ASN A 34 -7.68 14.56 -2.78
C ASN A 34 -6.64 14.46 -1.66
N ALA A 35 -5.39 14.69 -2.04
CA ALA A 35 -4.23 14.64 -1.14
C ALA A 35 -4.29 15.66 0.02
N ASN A 36 -5.08 16.75 -0.10
CA ASN A 36 -5.16 17.78 0.93
C ASN A 36 -5.93 17.33 2.18
N GLU A 37 -6.83 16.38 2.03
CA GLU A 37 -7.63 15.85 3.12
C GLU A 37 -6.92 14.75 3.92
N VAL A 38 -5.84 14.18 3.40
CA VAL A 38 -5.11 13.08 4.05
C VAL A 38 -4.38 13.56 5.29
N ARG A 39 -4.50 12.77 6.36
CA ARG A 39 -3.75 12.95 7.61
C ARG A 39 -3.11 11.65 8.04
N MET A 40 -1.79 11.69 8.25
CA MET A 40 -0.99 10.58 8.76
C MET A 40 -0.78 10.77 10.26
N LEU A 41 -1.11 9.79 11.06
CA LEU A 41 -1.01 9.82 12.51
C LEU A 41 -0.27 8.59 13.02
N GLU A 42 0.71 8.79 13.89
CA GLU A 42 1.25 7.70 14.68
C GLU A 42 0.24 7.31 15.77
N ALA A 43 -0.02 6.01 15.90
CA ALA A 43 -0.98 5.49 16.86
C ALA A 43 -0.43 4.24 17.57
N GLY A 44 0.06 4.42 18.79
CA GLY A 44 0.73 3.38 19.59
C GLY A 44 -0.12 2.13 19.89
N PHE A 45 -1.45 2.20 19.69
CA PHE A 45 -2.34 1.04 19.83
C PHE A 45 -2.43 0.19 18.56
N ILE A 46 -1.97 0.70 17.39
CA ILE A 46 -1.89 -0.08 16.17
C ILE A 46 -0.72 -1.07 16.28
N GLY A 47 -0.96 -2.32 15.89
CA GLY A 47 0.06 -3.37 15.93
C GLY A 47 0.37 -3.94 17.32
N MET A 48 -0.43 -3.66 18.36
CA MET A 48 -0.26 -4.25 19.68
C MET A 48 -0.41 -5.79 19.68
N ARG A 49 -1.17 -6.33 18.72
CA ARG A 49 -1.35 -7.77 18.60
C ARG A 49 -0.46 -8.34 17.50
N THR A 50 0.30 -9.39 17.85
CA THR A 50 1.06 -10.19 16.88
C THR A 50 0.18 -11.31 16.37
N ARG A 51 0.22 -11.55 15.06
CA ARG A 51 -0.40 -12.69 14.39
C ARG A 51 0.70 -13.59 13.84
N THR A 52 0.44 -14.88 13.77
CA THR A 52 1.35 -15.88 13.20
C THR A 52 0.66 -16.58 12.05
N TYR A 53 1.33 -16.64 10.91
CA TYR A 53 0.85 -17.29 9.70
C TYR A 53 1.84 -18.36 9.23
N PRO A 54 1.39 -19.43 8.58
CA PRO A 54 2.27 -20.35 7.91
C PRO A 54 2.99 -19.66 6.75
N VAL A 55 4.24 -20.05 6.53
CA VAL A 55 4.98 -19.62 5.33
C VAL A 55 4.38 -20.31 4.11
N ARG A 56 4.28 -19.57 3.03
CA ARG A 56 3.79 -20.00 1.73
C ARG A 56 4.80 -19.67 0.63
N PRO A 57 4.66 -20.20 -0.58
CA PRO A 57 5.49 -19.78 -1.71
C PRO A 57 5.41 -18.25 -1.92
N GLN A 58 6.58 -17.64 -2.14
CA GLN A 58 6.67 -16.20 -2.40
C GLN A 58 6.28 -15.93 -3.87
N VAL A 59 5.07 -15.45 -4.09
CA VAL A 59 4.51 -15.22 -5.43
C VAL A 59 4.44 -13.73 -5.81
N THR A 60 4.35 -12.85 -4.81
CA THR A 60 4.27 -11.41 -5.04
C THR A 60 5.64 -10.75 -5.10
N CYS A 61 5.73 -9.62 -5.80
CA CYS A 61 6.94 -8.80 -5.84
C CYS A 61 7.39 -8.41 -4.43
N ARG A 62 6.45 -7.99 -3.57
CA ARG A 62 6.73 -7.65 -2.17
C ARG A 62 7.40 -8.79 -1.40
N GLU A 63 6.92 -10.02 -1.58
CA GLU A 63 7.47 -11.19 -0.90
C GLU A 63 8.86 -11.53 -1.41
N LYS A 64 9.07 -11.42 -2.73
CA LYS A 64 10.35 -11.73 -3.38
C LYS A 64 11.47 -10.73 -3.04
N ILE A 65 11.13 -9.44 -2.78
CA ILE A 65 12.13 -8.43 -2.37
C ILE A 65 12.45 -8.48 -0.87
N ALA A 66 11.66 -9.18 -0.07
CA ALA A 66 11.87 -9.34 1.37
C ALA A 66 12.87 -10.46 1.67
N PRO A 67 13.50 -10.48 2.86
CA PRO A 67 14.30 -11.62 3.28
C PRO A 67 13.49 -12.92 3.22
N PRO A 68 14.10 -14.02 2.78
CA PRO A 68 13.43 -15.32 2.77
C PRO A 68 13.02 -15.72 4.19
N PRO A 69 11.87 -16.39 4.36
CA PRO A 69 11.42 -16.83 5.66
C PRO A 69 12.40 -17.84 6.29
N SER A 70 12.73 -17.65 7.56
CA SER A 70 13.68 -18.50 8.28
C SER A 70 13.05 -19.74 8.94
N GLY A 71 11.76 -20.00 8.76
CA GLY A 71 11.08 -21.13 9.39
C GLY A 71 9.70 -21.41 8.78
N PRO A 72 8.92 -22.35 9.35
CA PRO A 72 7.63 -22.76 8.81
C PRO A 72 6.52 -21.73 9.04
N THR A 73 6.75 -20.74 9.89
CA THR A 73 5.79 -19.67 10.20
C THR A 73 6.49 -18.32 10.24
N PHE A 74 5.73 -17.25 9.97
CA PHE A 74 6.19 -15.88 10.19
C PHE A 74 5.23 -15.12 11.11
N ARG A 75 5.75 -14.11 11.79
CA ARG A 75 5.00 -13.26 12.70
C ARG A 75 4.85 -11.87 12.11
N THR A 76 3.66 -11.32 12.19
CA THR A 76 3.38 -9.97 11.72
C THR A 76 2.51 -9.19 12.72
N ARG A 77 2.54 -7.88 12.61
CA ARG A 77 1.68 -6.93 13.32
C ARG A 77 1.05 -6.00 12.32
N THR A 78 -0.16 -5.51 12.62
CA THR A 78 -0.82 -4.50 11.79
C THR A 78 0.09 -3.27 11.65
N ALA A 79 0.40 -2.88 10.44
CA ALA A 79 1.25 -1.75 10.12
C ALA A 79 0.47 -0.43 10.11
N GLY A 80 -0.75 -0.45 9.57
CA GLY A 80 -1.63 0.71 9.48
C GLY A 80 -3.11 0.33 9.53
N VAL A 81 -3.94 1.33 9.73
CA VAL A 81 -5.40 1.27 9.61
C VAL A 81 -5.89 2.59 9.04
N VAL A 82 -6.75 2.55 8.03
CA VAL A 82 -7.35 3.74 7.45
C VAL A 82 -8.77 3.94 7.97
N ALA A 83 -9.00 5.09 8.56
CA ALA A 83 -10.31 5.56 8.97
C ALA A 83 -10.67 6.82 8.17
N TRP A 84 -11.46 6.64 7.12
CA TRP A 84 -11.84 7.68 6.15
C TRP A 84 -10.61 8.28 5.43
N GLN A 85 -10.13 9.46 5.84
CA GLN A 85 -8.95 10.15 5.32
C GLN A 85 -7.78 10.18 6.30
N HIS A 86 -7.90 9.47 7.43
CA HIS A 86 -6.90 9.38 8.48
C HIS A 86 -6.21 8.02 8.42
N VAL A 87 -4.91 8.02 8.27
CA VAL A 87 -4.07 6.83 8.30
C VAL A 87 -3.41 6.75 9.66
N LEU A 88 -3.79 5.75 10.43
CA LEU A 88 -3.24 5.45 11.75
C LEU A 88 -2.10 4.44 11.58
N THR A 89 -0.88 4.84 11.80
CA THR A 89 0.31 4.00 11.58
C THR A 89 0.87 3.47 12.90
N ASN A 90 1.32 2.24 12.86
CA ASN A 90 2.13 1.66 13.93
C ASN A 90 3.45 2.45 14.07
N PRO A 91 3.95 2.73 15.28
CA PRO A 91 5.22 3.43 15.48
C PRO A 91 6.41 2.84 14.71
N ASP A 92 6.50 1.51 14.58
CA ASP A 92 7.58 0.85 13.82
C ASP A 92 7.50 1.12 12.31
N TRP A 93 6.35 1.56 11.81
CA TRP A 93 6.09 1.87 10.41
C TRP A 93 5.91 3.37 10.14
N THR A 94 5.96 4.20 11.18
CA THR A 94 5.78 5.64 11.04
C THR A 94 7.04 6.29 10.47
N LEU A 95 6.90 6.94 9.32
CA LEU A 95 7.94 7.74 8.68
C LEU A 95 7.47 9.18 8.45
N THR A 96 8.42 10.10 8.48
CA THR A 96 8.16 11.52 8.16
C THR A 96 7.89 11.70 6.66
N ASN A 97 8.39 10.80 5.81
CA ASN A 97 8.21 10.80 4.36
C ASN A 97 8.45 9.40 3.79
N TYR A 98 7.41 8.75 3.27
CA TYR A 98 7.48 7.41 2.68
C TYR A 98 8.02 7.39 1.25
N ALA A 99 8.08 8.55 0.59
CA ALA A 99 8.61 8.72 -0.75
C ALA A 99 9.83 9.66 -0.77
N ALA A 100 10.68 9.61 0.28
CA ALA A 100 11.83 10.48 0.42
C ALA A 100 12.79 10.30 -0.77
N GLY A 101 13.07 11.41 -1.47
CA GLY A 101 13.95 11.43 -2.64
C GLY A 101 13.28 11.10 -3.98
N TYR A 102 12.00 10.70 -3.98
CA TYR A 102 11.26 10.45 -5.23
C TYR A 102 11.15 11.75 -6.07
N PRO A 103 11.36 11.71 -7.41
CA PRO A 103 11.42 10.52 -8.26
C PRO A 103 12.82 9.88 -8.42
N ASP A 104 13.91 10.52 -7.97
CA ASP A 104 15.26 10.04 -8.24
C ASP A 104 15.63 8.81 -7.41
N ARG A 105 15.09 8.72 -6.20
CA ARG A 105 15.30 7.63 -5.26
C ARG A 105 13.97 7.16 -4.66
N ILE A 106 13.86 5.86 -4.42
CA ILE A 106 12.70 5.28 -3.75
C ILE A 106 13.13 4.23 -2.71
N ASN A 107 12.57 4.29 -1.49
CA ASN A 107 12.53 3.11 -0.63
C ASN A 107 11.27 2.33 -0.98
N LEU A 108 11.46 1.19 -1.65
CA LEU A 108 10.36 0.45 -2.26
C LEU A 108 9.36 -0.07 -1.22
N VAL A 109 9.83 -0.60 -0.10
CA VAL A 109 8.96 -1.10 0.98
C VAL A 109 8.12 0.03 1.58
N ALA A 110 8.74 1.19 1.85
CA ALA A 110 8.03 2.35 2.38
C ALA A 110 6.99 2.90 1.39
N ALA A 111 7.36 3.00 0.11
CA ALA A 111 6.48 3.48 -0.96
C ALA A 111 5.28 2.54 -1.20
N MET A 112 5.52 1.23 -1.18
CA MET A 112 4.48 0.20 -1.31
C MET A 112 3.48 0.25 -0.16
N TYR A 113 3.97 0.28 1.08
CA TYR A 113 3.13 0.45 2.27
C TYR A 113 2.28 1.73 2.18
N PHE A 114 2.92 2.85 1.85
CA PHE A 114 2.24 4.13 1.71
C PHE A 114 1.15 4.08 0.63
N ALA A 115 1.45 3.53 -0.53
CA ALA A 115 0.50 3.40 -1.63
C ALA A 115 -0.69 2.49 -1.27
N HIS A 116 -0.46 1.41 -0.50
CA HIS A 116 -1.50 0.56 0.05
C HIS A 116 -2.49 1.37 0.90
N GLU A 117 -2.00 2.08 1.90
CA GLU A 117 -2.85 2.88 2.80
C GLU A 117 -3.57 4.02 2.04
N MET A 118 -2.87 4.67 1.09
CA MET A 118 -3.48 5.71 0.24
C MET A 118 -4.58 5.14 -0.65
N THR A 119 -4.50 3.87 -1.05
CA THR A 119 -5.57 3.21 -1.81
C THR A 119 -6.86 3.13 -1.00
N HIS A 120 -6.79 2.82 0.29
CA HIS A 120 -7.97 2.84 1.16
C HIS A 120 -8.56 4.25 1.32
N VAL A 121 -7.70 5.28 1.40
CA VAL A 121 -8.17 6.67 1.39
C VAL A 121 -8.86 7.01 0.06
N TRP A 122 -8.25 6.64 -1.08
CA TRP A 122 -8.82 6.85 -2.40
C TRP A 122 -10.16 6.12 -2.57
N GLN A 123 -10.26 4.86 -2.13
CA GLN A 123 -11.49 4.07 -2.13
C GLN A 123 -12.60 4.78 -1.34
N TRP A 124 -12.28 5.36 -0.18
CA TRP A 124 -13.22 6.15 0.61
C TRP A 124 -13.63 7.44 -0.09
N GLN A 125 -12.69 8.18 -0.67
CA GLN A 125 -12.99 9.42 -1.41
C GLN A 125 -13.90 9.14 -2.61
N ASN A 126 -13.72 7.99 -3.26
CA ASN A 126 -14.51 7.53 -4.41
C ASN A 126 -15.58 6.47 -4.03
N ARG A 127 -16.05 6.46 -2.80
CA ARG A 127 -16.95 5.42 -2.25
C ARG A 127 -18.27 5.24 -3.01
N ALA A 128 -18.73 6.26 -3.71
CA ALA A 128 -19.92 6.15 -4.56
C ALA A 128 -19.72 5.15 -5.71
N ALA A 129 -18.50 5.04 -6.24
CA ALA A 129 -18.14 4.10 -7.29
C ALA A 129 -17.59 2.78 -6.71
N THR A 130 -16.76 2.85 -5.65
CA THR A 130 -16.09 1.67 -5.09
C THR A 130 -16.95 0.89 -4.09
N GLY A 131 -17.97 1.51 -3.52
CA GLY A 131 -18.77 0.94 -2.44
C GLY A 131 -17.96 0.71 -1.13
N TYR A 132 -16.77 1.27 -1.02
CA TYR A 132 -15.87 1.08 0.13
C TYR A 132 -16.42 1.75 1.40
N SER A 133 -16.18 1.11 2.53
CA SER A 133 -16.23 1.75 3.85
C SER A 133 -15.18 1.09 4.76
N PRO A 134 -14.64 1.80 5.77
CA PRO A 134 -13.68 1.22 6.72
C PRO A 134 -14.21 -0.05 7.41
N PHE A 135 -15.51 -0.15 7.63
CA PHE A 135 -16.13 -1.34 8.24
C PHE A 135 -16.14 -2.54 7.30
N ARG A 136 -16.28 -2.31 5.99
CA ARG A 136 -16.21 -3.40 5.00
C ARG A 136 -14.79 -3.90 4.83
N GLY A 137 -13.79 -3.01 4.73
CA GLY A 137 -12.38 -3.40 4.72
C GLY A 137 -12.01 -4.20 5.97
N LEU A 138 -12.38 -3.73 7.15
CA LEU A 138 -12.14 -4.47 8.40
C LEU A 138 -12.78 -5.86 8.42
N ALA A 139 -13.94 -6.04 7.80
CA ALA A 139 -14.64 -7.32 7.74
C ALA A 139 -13.94 -8.39 6.88
N GLU A 140 -13.00 -7.98 6.00
CA GLU A 140 -12.19 -8.90 5.19
C GLU A 140 -11.06 -9.55 6.00
N HIS A 141 -10.65 -8.93 7.11
CA HIS A 141 -9.63 -9.45 8.02
C HIS A 141 -10.14 -10.60 8.91
N LYS A 142 -10.52 -11.71 8.30
CA LYS A 142 -11.02 -12.88 9.02
C LYS A 142 -9.88 -13.63 9.71
N PRO A 143 -10.10 -14.21 10.91
CA PRO A 143 -9.11 -15.06 11.57
C PRO A 143 -8.70 -16.25 10.66
N GLY A 144 -7.39 -16.46 10.50
CA GLY A 144 -6.83 -17.57 9.73
C GLY A 144 -6.79 -17.35 8.21
N VAL A 145 -7.31 -16.24 7.71
CA VAL A 145 -7.17 -15.82 6.30
C VAL A 145 -6.20 -14.65 6.24
N ASP A 146 -5.19 -14.76 5.39
CA ASP A 146 -4.33 -13.63 5.08
C ASP A 146 -5.03 -12.76 4.02
N PRO A 147 -5.51 -11.55 4.34
CA PRO A 147 -6.25 -10.71 3.41
C PRO A 147 -5.37 -10.11 2.30
N TYR A 148 -4.05 -10.20 2.47
CA TYR A 148 -3.06 -9.73 1.49
C TYR A 148 -2.66 -10.82 0.48
N LEU A 149 -3.27 -12.01 0.59
CA LEU A 149 -3.12 -13.10 -0.35
C LEU A 149 -3.98 -12.82 -1.57
N PHE A 150 -3.37 -12.52 -2.69
CA PHE A 150 -4.05 -12.55 -3.97
C PHE A 150 -3.33 -13.46 -4.95
N ASP A 151 -4.08 -14.19 -5.73
CA ASP A 151 -3.56 -14.80 -6.95
C ASP A 151 -3.63 -13.73 -8.06
N PRO A 152 -2.48 -13.34 -8.65
CA PRO A 152 -2.46 -12.37 -9.72
C PRO A 152 -3.27 -12.78 -10.97
N ASN A 153 -3.80 -14.01 -11.00
CA ASN A 153 -4.63 -14.55 -12.07
C ASN A 153 -6.12 -14.68 -11.69
N GLU A 154 -6.51 -14.37 -10.45
CA GLU A 154 -7.91 -14.41 -10.01
C GLU A 154 -8.68 -13.12 -10.32
N GLU A 155 -10.01 -13.23 -10.42
CA GLU A 155 -10.91 -12.08 -10.49
C GLU A 155 -10.83 -11.24 -9.22
N ILE A 156 -10.69 -9.92 -9.38
CA ILE A 156 -10.30 -9.00 -8.32
C ILE A 156 -11.51 -8.51 -7.54
N ASN A 157 -11.54 -8.82 -6.24
CA ASN A 157 -12.35 -8.11 -5.28
C ASN A 157 -11.64 -6.81 -4.85
N PHE A 158 -12.25 -5.65 -5.14
CA PHE A 158 -11.58 -4.35 -5.15
C PHE A 158 -11.42 -3.68 -3.77
N LEU A 159 -11.66 -4.37 -2.64
CA LEU A 159 -11.48 -3.76 -1.31
C LEU A 159 -10.02 -3.88 -0.82
N GLU A 160 -9.68 -4.87 -0.01
CA GLU A 160 -8.29 -5.09 0.45
C GLU A 160 -7.37 -5.54 -0.68
N MET A 161 -7.88 -6.38 -1.57
CA MET A 161 -7.15 -6.83 -2.76
C MET A 161 -6.77 -5.66 -3.67
N GLY A 162 -7.62 -4.63 -3.80
CA GLY A 162 -7.31 -3.43 -4.57
C GLY A 162 -6.08 -2.69 -4.04
N ALA A 163 -5.92 -2.58 -2.71
CA ALA A 163 -4.75 -1.97 -2.10
C ALA A 163 -3.48 -2.81 -2.31
N SER A 164 -3.60 -4.13 -2.20
CA SER A 164 -2.49 -5.07 -2.47
C SER A 164 -2.07 -5.05 -3.94
N LEU A 165 -3.00 -4.86 -4.88
CA LEU A 165 -2.67 -4.71 -6.31
C LEU A 165 -1.91 -3.41 -6.61
N VAL A 166 -2.28 -2.30 -5.97
CA VAL A 166 -1.52 -1.04 -6.10
C VAL A 166 -0.13 -1.21 -5.53
N GLU A 167 0.01 -1.89 -4.39
CA GLU A 167 1.29 -2.21 -3.79
C GLU A 167 2.16 -3.05 -4.74
N GLU A 168 1.60 -4.12 -5.33
CA GLU A 168 2.28 -4.97 -6.31
C GLU A 168 2.65 -4.19 -7.58
N TYR A 169 1.76 -3.31 -8.06
CA TYR A 169 2.03 -2.46 -9.20
C TYR A 169 3.20 -1.51 -8.97
N ILE A 170 3.27 -0.87 -7.79
CA ILE A 170 4.42 0.00 -7.43
C ILE A 170 5.72 -0.82 -7.46
N CYS A 171 5.72 -2.01 -6.91
CA CYS A 171 6.88 -2.91 -6.92
C CYS A 171 7.29 -3.27 -8.36
N CYS A 172 6.35 -3.81 -9.12
CA CYS A 172 6.61 -4.30 -10.48
C CYS A 172 6.98 -3.18 -11.46
N ARG A 173 6.29 -2.03 -11.44
CA ARG A 173 6.65 -0.91 -12.31
C ARG A 173 8.03 -0.34 -12.02
N THR A 174 8.48 -0.44 -10.75
CA THR A 174 9.80 0.05 -10.35
C THR A 174 10.91 -0.90 -10.78
N LEU A 175 10.73 -2.20 -10.59
CA LEU A 175 11.78 -3.21 -10.81
C LEU A 175 11.74 -3.84 -12.21
N ALA A 176 10.56 -4.02 -12.77
CA ALA A 176 10.34 -4.70 -14.05
C ALA A 176 9.19 -4.04 -14.85
N PRO A 177 9.34 -2.77 -15.29
CA PRO A 177 8.24 -2.00 -15.91
C PRO A 177 7.72 -2.60 -17.21
N GLU A 178 8.52 -3.44 -17.89
CA GLU A 178 8.17 -4.07 -19.17
C GLU A 178 7.69 -5.51 -19.01
N ALA A 179 7.66 -6.04 -17.77
CA ALA A 179 7.23 -7.41 -17.51
C ALA A 179 5.72 -7.62 -17.74
N ALA A 180 5.35 -8.84 -18.12
CA ALA A 180 3.97 -9.17 -18.46
C ALA A 180 2.99 -8.93 -17.29
N ARG A 181 3.40 -9.25 -16.05
CA ARG A 181 2.59 -8.97 -14.84
C ARG A 181 2.40 -7.47 -14.63
N THR A 182 3.44 -6.65 -14.87
CA THR A 182 3.33 -5.18 -14.73
C THR A 182 2.28 -4.64 -15.68
N GLN A 183 2.22 -5.12 -16.92
CA GLN A 183 1.19 -4.73 -17.87
C GLN A 183 -0.21 -5.19 -17.41
N ARG A 184 -0.37 -6.44 -16.98
CA ARG A 184 -1.66 -6.93 -16.46
C ARG A 184 -2.17 -6.13 -15.26
N LEU A 185 -1.28 -5.78 -14.32
CA LEU A 185 -1.61 -4.93 -13.16
C LEU A 185 -2.04 -3.54 -13.61
N TYR A 186 -1.33 -2.95 -14.57
CA TYR A 186 -1.72 -1.67 -15.15
C TYR A 186 -3.11 -1.74 -15.77
N ASP A 187 -3.38 -2.71 -16.66
CA ASP A 187 -4.66 -2.86 -17.35
C ASP A 187 -5.81 -3.01 -16.34
N THR A 188 -5.59 -3.78 -15.28
CA THR A 188 -6.56 -3.98 -14.21
C THR A 188 -6.83 -2.69 -13.43
N LEU A 189 -5.80 -1.99 -13.02
CA LEU A 189 -5.94 -0.75 -12.24
C LEU A 189 -6.49 0.39 -13.10
N ALA A 190 -6.08 0.50 -14.37
CA ALA A 190 -6.54 1.52 -15.31
C ALA A 190 -8.05 1.44 -15.60
N ALA A 191 -8.67 0.28 -15.40
CA ALA A 191 -10.12 0.12 -15.53
C ALA A 191 -10.92 0.85 -14.43
N VAL A 192 -10.28 1.18 -13.30
CA VAL A 192 -10.96 1.72 -12.10
C VAL A 192 -10.36 2.99 -11.55
N MET A 193 -9.06 3.26 -11.83
CA MET A 193 -8.36 4.46 -11.39
C MET A 193 -7.45 5.02 -12.49
N PRO A 194 -7.15 6.34 -12.48
CA PRO A 194 -6.37 6.98 -13.54
C PRO A 194 -4.86 6.75 -13.37
N VAL A 195 -4.44 5.48 -13.29
CA VAL A 195 -3.05 5.11 -13.11
C VAL A 195 -2.23 5.41 -14.37
N GLN A 196 -1.03 5.95 -14.21
CA GLN A 196 -0.13 6.18 -15.34
C GLN A 196 0.51 4.88 -15.80
N HIS A 197 0.69 4.76 -17.12
CA HIS A 197 1.37 3.61 -17.71
C HIS A 197 2.82 3.50 -17.19
N PRO A 198 3.36 2.28 -16.93
CA PRO A 198 4.68 2.09 -16.34
C PRO A 198 5.81 2.81 -17.09
N THR A 199 5.72 2.89 -18.43
CA THR A 199 6.74 3.58 -19.25
C THR A 199 6.69 5.10 -19.17
N GLN A 200 5.63 5.67 -18.61
CA GLN A 200 5.44 7.11 -18.42
C GLN A 200 5.82 7.57 -17.01
N THR A 201 6.09 6.64 -16.11
CA THR A 201 6.50 6.97 -14.74
C THR A 201 8.01 7.16 -14.67
N PRO A 202 8.52 8.05 -13.79
CA PRO A 202 9.95 8.17 -13.55
C PRO A 202 10.55 6.83 -13.12
N ARG A 203 11.76 6.56 -13.62
CA ARG A 203 12.56 5.40 -13.17
C ARG A 203 13.55 5.90 -12.12
N PRO A 204 13.40 5.51 -10.83
CA PRO A 204 14.37 5.88 -9.81
C PRO A 204 15.77 5.35 -10.17
N VAL A 205 16.77 6.19 -9.97
CA VAL A 205 18.18 5.82 -10.15
C VAL A 205 18.64 4.91 -9.01
N GLU A 206 18.08 5.13 -7.82
CA GLU A 206 18.39 4.38 -6.62
C GLU A 206 17.12 3.76 -6.02
N VAL A 207 17.12 2.43 -5.89
CA VAL A 207 16.05 1.66 -5.26
C VAL A 207 16.56 1.04 -3.95
N LEU A 208 15.95 1.42 -2.84
CA LEU A 208 16.22 0.91 -1.49
C LEU A 208 15.10 -0.02 -1.04
N GLY A 209 15.35 -0.81 0.01
CA GLY A 209 14.35 -1.70 0.59
C GLY A 209 14.20 -3.04 -0.13
N VAL A 210 15.11 -3.34 -1.05
CA VAL A 210 15.26 -4.67 -1.66
C VAL A 210 16.34 -5.41 -0.89
N HIS A 211 16.06 -6.64 -0.47
CA HIS A 211 17.04 -7.48 0.21
C HIS A 211 18.20 -7.84 -0.73
N GLU A 212 19.42 -7.91 -0.21
CA GLU A 212 20.63 -8.15 -1.01
C GLU A 212 20.61 -9.51 -1.75
N ASP A 213 19.97 -10.52 -1.16
CA ASP A 213 19.81 -11.85 -1.74
C ASP A 213 18.52 -12.01 -2.56
N ALA A 214 17.78 -10.93 -2.83
CA ALA A 214 16.54 -11.00 -3.61
C ALA A 214 16.83 -11.40 -5.06
N ASP A 215 16.18 -12.46 -5.54
CA ASP A 215 16.23 -12.82 -6.95
C ASP A 215 15.25 -11.92 -7.74
N LEU A 216 15.82 -10.96 -8.45
CA LEU A 216 15.06 -10.02 -9.28
C LEU A 216 14.84 -10.52 -10.72
N LEU A 217 15.44 -11.65 -11.09
CA LEU A 217 15.24 -12.24 -12.42
C LEU A 217 13.80 -12.76 -12.55
N GLY A 218 13.06 -12.22 -13.49
CA GLY A 218 11.66 -12.59 -13.68
C GLY A 218 10.74 -12.25 -12.49
N ILE A 219 11.09 -11.21 -11.71
CA ILE A 219 10.35 -10.89 -10.46
C ILE A 219 8.87 -10.61 -10.68
N CYS A 220 8.51 -10.10 -11.88
CA CYS A 220 7.14 -9.73 -12.28
C CYS A 220 6.74 -10.37 -13.63
N ASP A 221 7.24 -11.53 -13.93
CA ASP A 221 6.82 -12.31 -15.11
C ASP A 221 5.52 -13.07 -14.87
#